data_267e2ebf22176260c61d4f76be3525a5
#
_entry.id   267e2ebf22176260c61d4f76be3525a5
#
_cell.length_a   1.000
_cell.length_b   1.000
_cell.length_c   1.000
_cell.angle_alpha   90.00
_cell.angle_beta   90.00
_cell.angle_gamma   90.00
#
_symmetry.space_group_name_H-M   'P 1'
#
loop_
_entity.id
_entity.type
_entity.pdbx_description
1 polymer ?
#
loop_
_entity_poly.entity_id
_entity_poly.type
_entity_poly.pdbx_seq_one_letter_code
_entity_poly.pdbx_strand_id
1 'polypeptide(L)'
;MLKGKDLLSIHELSRDEVEEILSLAQELKEKQKAGIPHRLLEGKSLGMIFEKSSTRTRVSFEVGMYQLGGQALFLSSRDLQLGRGEPIKDTARVLSRYLDGIMIRTYGHERIEELAEWADVPVINALSDLLHPCQALTDLLTIREYKGKNLTGLKMAYVGDGNNMTHSLMYAAAKVGMNFAAATPEGYEPNAEVVANAKADAAATGATVTITHNPMEAVVGADVIVTDTWASMGQEAEHDARTAVFRPYQVNWELVAESGDARCLVMHCLPAYRGEEIAEDVFEEFADVIFDEAENRLHVQKAIMALTMGN
;
A
#
# COMPACT_ATOMS: atom_id res chain seq x y z
N MET A 1 -4.33 0.23 -20.05
CA MET A 1 -2.88 0.15 -20.34
C MET A 1 -2.15 1.16 -19.47
N LEU A 2 -1.26 0.70 -18.62
CA LEU A 2 -0.52 1.50 -17.62
C LEU A 2 0.81 2.07 -18.12
N LYS A 3 1.20 1.75 -19.37
CA LYS A 3 2.48 2.21 -19.94
C LYS A 3 2.58 3.74 -19.97
N GLY A 4 3.63 4.26 -19.34
CA GLY A 4 3.88 5.70 -19.20
C GLY A 4 2.97 6.41 -18.19
N LYS A 5 2.05 5.68 -17.52
CA LYS A 5 1.16 6.24 -16.51
C LYS A 5 1.85 6.28 -15.14
N ASP A 6 1.63 7.37 -14.42
CA ASP A 6 2.00 7.46 -13.01
C ASP A 6 1.13 6.57 -12.14
N LEU A 7 1.64 6.15 -10.99
CA LEU A 7 0.89 5.53 -9.93
C LEU A 7 0.98 6.39 -8.66
N LEU A 8 0.17 7.43 -8.57
CA LEU A 8 0.15 8.31 -7.40
C LEU A 8 -0.90 7.84 -6.39
N SER A 9 -2.05 7.39 -6.88
CA SER A 9 -3.20 6.93 -6.10
C SER A 9 -3.92 5.77 -6.80
N ILE A 10 -4.49 4.84 -6.01
CA ILE A 10 -5.38 3.80 -6.56
C ILE A 10 -6.70 4.41 -7.05
N HIS A 11 -7.12 5.54 -6.50
CA HIS A 11 -8.30 6.27 -6.97
C HIS A 11 -8.24 6.59 -8.47
N GLU A 12 -7.06 6.88 -9.00
CA GLU A 12 -6.83 7.21 -10.42
C GLU A 12 -6.80 5.98 -11.35
N LEU A 13 -6.75 4.78 -10.79
CA LEU A 13 -6.79 3.56 -11.57
C LEU A 13 -8.24 3.16 -11.88
N SER A 14 -8.44 2.58 -13.06
CA SER A 14 -9.64 1.81 -13.35
C SER A 14 -9.60 0.44 -12.67
N ARG A 15 -10.77 -0.21 -12.53
CA ARG A 15 -10.84 -1.61 -12.06
C ARG A 15 -9.96 -2.53 -12.90
N ASP A 16 -10.00 -2.38 -14.22
CA ASP A 16 -9.24 -3.23 -15.13
C ASP A 16 -7.72 -3.05 -14.97
N GLU A 17 -7.26 -1.83 -14.67
CA GLU A 17 -5.84 -1.56 -14.37
C GLU A 17 -5.40 -2.19 -13.05
N VAL A 18 -6.25 -2.17 -12.03
CA VAL A 18 -5.99 -2.90 -10.77
C VAL A 18 -5.91 -4.41 -11.04
N GLU A 19 -6.85 -4.96 -11.82
CA GLU A 19 -6.86 -6.38 -12.20
C GLU A 19 -5.61 -6.77 -13.01
N GLU A 20 -5.15 -5.91 -13.92
CA GLU A 20 -3.93 -6.10 -14.71
C GLU A 20 -2.69 -6.19 -13.81
N ILE A 21 -2.57 -5.26 -12.83
CA ILE A 21 -1.46 -5.27 -11.86
C ILE A 21 -1.47 -6.56 -11.04
N LEU A 22 -2.62 -6.94 -10.47
CA LEU A 22 -2.73 -8.12 -9.62
C LEU A 22 -2.49 -9.43 -10.38
N SER A 23 -2.97 -9.51 -11.62
CA SER A 23 -2.76 -10.70 -12.47
C SER A 23 -1.29 -10.87 -12.87
N LEU A 24 -0.62 -9.78 -13.26
CA LEU A 24 0.80 -9.83 -13.58
C LEU A 24 1.64 -10.10 -12.32
N ALA A 25 1.28 -9.55 -11.16
CA ALA A 25 1.98 -9.80 -9.91
C ALA A 25 1.95 -11.29 -9.54
N GLN A 26 0.78 -11.94 -9.68
CA GLN A 26 0.62 -13.37 -9.48
C GLN A 26 1.50 -14.19 -10.44
N GLU A 27 1.47 -13.85 -11.73
CA GLU A 27 2.30 -14.51 -12.75
C GLU A 27 3.80 -14.38 -12.44
N LEU A 28 4.25 -13.18 -12.04
CA LEU A 28 5.64 -12.93 -11.70
C LEU A 28 6.07 -13.65 -10.41
N LYS A 29 5.16 -13.82 -9.44
CA LYS A 29 5.38 -14.66 -8.25
C LYS A 29 5.56 -16.12 -8.63
N GLU A 30 4.69 -16.66 -9.47
CA GLU A 30 4.75 -18.03 -9.94
C GLU A 30 6.04 -18.30 -10.73
N LYS A 31 6.42 -17.42 -11.65
CA LYS A 31 7.69 -17.50 -12.38
C LYS A 31 8.89 -17.48 -11.45
N GLN A 32 8.88 -16.60 -10.45
CA GLN A 32 9.95 -16.50 -9.46
C GLN A 32 10.09 -17.81 -8.67
N LYS A 33 9.00 -18.37 -8.16
CA LYS A 33 9.00 -19.63 -7.41
C LYS A 33 9.42 -20.84 -8.28
N ALA A 34 9.13 -20.79 -9.58
CA ALA A 34 9.55 -21.81 -10.55
C ALA A 34 10.96 -21.62 -11.09
N GLY A 35 11.69 -20.57 -10.69
CA GLY A 35 13.02 -20.25 -11.20
C GLY A 35 13.04 -19.81 -12.68
N ILE A 36 11.90 -19.37 -13.23
CA ILE A 36 11.76 -18.94 -14.61
C ILE A 36 12.18 -17.46 -14.73
N PRO A 37 13.19 -17.11 -15.56
CA PRO A 37 13.58 -15.73 -15.79
C PRO A 37 12.44 -14.88 -16.38
N HIS A 38 12.29 -13.64 -15.91
CA HIS A 38 11.24 -12.72 -16.35
C HIS A 38 11.77 -11.29 -16.49
N ARG A 39 12.73 -11.10 -17.41
CA ARG A 39 13.49 -9.85 -17.61
C ARG A 39 12.71 -8.81 -18.42
N LEU A 40 11.55 -8.36 -17.92
CA LEU A 40 10.62 -7.45 -18.61
C LEU A 40 11.16 -6.00 -18.72
N LEU A 41 12.16 -5.62 -17.93
CA LEU A 41 12.77 -4.30 -17.88
C LEU A 41 14.28 -4.35 -18.18
N GLU A 42 14.71 -5.23 -19.09
CA GLU A 42 16.13 -5.33 -19.44
C GLU A 42 16.66 -4.00 -19.97
N GLY A 43 17.77 -3.52 -19.37
CA GLY A 43 18.41 -2.27 -19.70
C GLY A 43 17.72 -1.00 -19.17
N LYS A 44 16.61 -1.12 -18.44
CA LYS A 44 15.89 0.00 -17.81
C LYS A 44 16.49 0.39 -16.46
N SER A 45 16.31 1.65 -16.09
CA SER A 45 16.78 2.22 -14.83
C SER A 45 15.65 2.88 -14.03
N LEU A 46 15.60 2.62 -12.72
CA LEU A 46 14.66 3.20 -11.77
C LEU A 46 15.41 4.07 -10.77
N GLY A 47 15.07 5.36 -10.65
CA GLY A 47 15.50 6.20 -9.55
C GLY A 47 14.59 6.02 -8.33
N MET A 48 15.18 5.74 -7.17
CA MET A 48 14.44 5.53 -5.93
C MET A 48 14.72 6.64 -4.93
N ILE A 49 13.88 7.67 -4.91
CA ILE A 49 14.00 8.82 -4.00
C ILE A 49 13.44 8.45 -2.62
N PHE A 50 14.27 8.54 -1.58
CA PHE A 50 13.88 8.28 -0.20
C PHE A 50 14.10 9.51 0.68
N GLU A 51 13.02 10.09 1.16
CA GLU A 51 13.00 11.10 2.23
C GLU A 51 12.65 10.46 3.58
N LYS A 52 11.88 9.38 3.56
CA LYS A 52 11.60 8.48 4.69
C LYS A 52 12.30 7.14 4.49
N SER A 53 13.06 6.67 5.48
CA SER A 53 13.74 5.37 5.41
C SER A 53 12.74 4.21 5.39
N SER A 54 13.08 3.11 4.71
CA SER A 54 12.32 1.87 4.74
C SER A 54 13.15 0.72 4.22
N THR A 55 13.35 -0.30 5.04
CA THR A 55 14.04 -1.53 4.61
C THR A 55 13.23 -2.30 3.58
N ARG A 56 11.95 -2.56 3.87
CA ARG A 56 11.08 -3.35 2.99
C ARG A 56 10.90 -2.71 1.62
N THR A 57 10.55 -1.43 1.57
CA THR A 57 10.37 -0.71 0.30
C THR A 57 11.65 -0.68 -0.51
N ARG A 58 12.79 -0.38 0.13
CA ARG A 58 14.08 -0.36 -0.56
C ARG A 58 14.42 -1.71 -1.16
N VAL A 59 14.45 -2.74 -0.32
CA VAL A 59 14.87 -4.08 -0.77
C VAL A 59 13.92 -4.64 -1.83
N SER A 60 12.60 -4.49 -1.68
CA SER A 60 11.63 -5.02 -2.65
C SER A 60 11.72 -4.33 -4.01
N PHE A 61 11.94 -3.02 -4.09
CA PHE A 61 12.14 -2.34 -5.37
C PHE A 61 13.51 -2.66 -6.00
N GLU A 62 14.59 -2.66 -5.23
CA GLU A 62 15.94 -3.02 -5.72
C GLU A 62 15.97 -4.44 -6.29
N VAL A 63 15.50 -5.41 -5.50
CA VAL A 63 15.42 -6.82 -5.92
C VAL A 63 14.45 -6.99 -7.08
N GLY A 64 13.31 -6.30 -7.05
CA GLY A 64 12.32 -6.32 -8.12
C GLY A 64 12.90 -5.87 -9.45
N MET A 65 13.59 -4.73 -9.49
CA MET A 65 14.28 -4.24 -10.70
C MET A 65 15.36 -5.20 -11.18
N TYR A 66 16.16 -5.76 -10.25
CA TYR A 66 17.16 -6.76 -10.62
C TYR A 66 16.55 -7.99 -11.28
N GLN A 67 15.46 -8.53 -10.73
CA GLN A 67 14.77 -9.70 -11.28
C GLN A 67 14.11 -9.41 -12.63
N LEU A 68 13.66 -8.18 -12.85
CA LEU A 68 13.13 -7.71 -14.13
C LEU A 68 14.22 -7.38 -15.16
N GLY A 69 15.50 -7.50 -14.81
CA GLY A 69 16.64 -7.25 -15.69
C GLY A 69 17.08 -5.81 -15.78
N GLY A 70 16.50 -4.93 -14.99
CA GLY A 70 16.86 -3.52 -14.89
C GLY A 70 17.79 -3.23 -13.72
N GLN A 71 18.04 -1.93 -13.50
CA GLN A 71 18.85 -1.41 -12.42
C GLN A 71 18.08 -0.39 -11.59
N ALA A 72 18.15 -0.49 -10.26
CA ALA A 72 17.66 0.51 -9.33
C ALA A 72 18.81 1.34 -8.76
N LEU A 73 18.57 2.65 -8.60
CA LEU A 73 19.50 3.60 -8.02
C LEU A 73 18.88 4.15 -6.73
N PHE A 74 19.49 3.84 -5.59
CA PHE A 74 19.06 4.40 -4.32
C PHE A 74 19.50 5.87 -4.19
N LEU A 75 18.52 6.75 -4.07
CA LEU A 75 18.70 8.20 -4.03
C LEU A 75 18.18 8.74 -2.68
N SER A 76 19.08 8.82 -1.70
CA SER A 76 18.77 9.42 -0.40
C SER A 76 18.63 10.94 -0.55
N SER A 77 17.57 11.54 -0.02
CA SER A 77 17.40 13.00 -0.02
C SER A 77 18.56 13.73 0.67
N ARG A 78 19.27 13.07 1.58
CA ARG A 78 20.46 13.63 2.24
C ARG A 78 21.64 13.81 1.28
N ASP A 79 21.69 13.02 0.22
CA ASP A 79 22.76 13.01 -0.78
C ASP A 79 22.37 13.77 -2.06
N LEU A 80 21.07 14.05 -2.24
CA LEU A 80 20.54 14.81 -3.38
C LEU A 80 20.54 16.31 -3.13
N GLN A 81 20.55 17.10 -4.22
CA GLN A 81 20.38 18.54 -4.15
C GLN A 81 18.96 18.93 -3.74
N LEU A 82 17.96 18.05 -3.94
CA LEU A 82 16.58 18.19 -3.46
C LEU A 82 16.53 18.48 -1.94
N GLY A 83 17.38 17.81 -1.15
CA GLY A 83 17.55 18.10 0.29
C GLY A 83 18.30 19.40 0.60
N ARG A 84 18.84 20.10 -0.42
CA ARG A 84 19.61 21.32 -0.31
C ARG A 84 18.96 22.53 -0.98
N GLY A 85 17.66 22.42 -1.34
CA GLY A 85 16.86 23.52 -1.87
C GLY A 85 16.73 23.55 -3.40
N GLU A 86 17.14 22.50 -4.12
CA GLU A 86 16.81 22.38 -5.54
C GLU A 86 15.29 22.18 -5.67
N PRO A 87 14.59 22.91 -6.56
CA PRO A 87 13.18 22.72 -6.81
C PRO A 87 12.87 21.30 -7.33
N ILE A 88 11.76 20.70 -6.88
CA ILE A 88 11.32 19.35 -7.31
C ILE A 88 11.22 19.27 -8.83
N LYS A 89 10.66 20.30 -9.47
CA LYS A 89 10.54 20.38 -10.95
C LYS A 89 11.86 20.27 -11.68
N ASP A 90 12.95 20.81 -11.11
CA ASP A 90 14.26 20.75 -11.77
C ASP A 90 14.88 19.35 -11.61
N THR A 91 14.76 18.77 -10.41
CA THR A 91 15.10 17.35 -10.17
C THR A 91 14.33 16.41 -11.10
N ALA A 92 13.01 16.61 -11.27
CA ALA A 92 12.17 15.82 -12.15
C ALA A 92 12.66 15.85 -13.60
N ARG A 93 12.92 17.05 -14.13
CA ARG A 93 13.42 17.26 -15.51
C ARG A 93 14.79 16.65 -15.76
N VAL A 94 15.69 16.73 -14.79
CA VAL A 94 17.04 16.14 -14.90
C VAL A 94 16.95 14.62 -14.86
N LEU A 95 16.24 14.06 -13.85
CA LEU A 95 16.15 12.63 -13.68
C LEU A 95 15.43 11.94 -14.85
N SER A 96 14.42 12.58 -15.45
CA SER A 96 13.73 12.07 -16.65
C SER A 96 14.65 11.90 -17.87
N ARG A 97 15.81 12.56 -17.90
CA ARG A 97 16.80 12.40 -18.98
C ARG A 97 17.77 11.25 -18.75
N TYR A 98 17.80 10.68 -17.55
CA TYR A 98 18.72 9.63 -17.16
C TYR A 98 18.03 8.30 -16.85
N LEU A 99 16.75 8.35 -16.45
CA LEU A 99 16.01 7.23 -15.90
C LEU A 99 14.80 6.89 -16.77
N ASP A 100 14.32 5.66 -16.63
CA ASP A 100 13.10 5.18 -17.29
C ASP A 100 11.87 5.24 -16.35
N GLY A 101 12.08 5.49 -15.07
CA GLY A 101 11.04 5.68 -14.07
C GLY A 101 11.61 6.21 -12.76
N ILE A 102 10.74 6.79 -11.95
CA ILE A 102 11.09 7.33 -10.64
C ILE A 102 10.11 6.77 -9.62
N MET A 103 10.59 6.23 -8.52
CA MET A 103 9.76 6.00 -7.34
C MET A 103 10.17 6.96 -6.23
N ILE A 104 9.19 7.40 -5.46
CA ILE A 104 9.43 8.32 -4.35
C ILE A 104 8.70 7.86 -3.09
N ARG A 105 9.40 7.92 -1.94
CA ARG A 105 8.87 7.74 -0.59
C ARG A 105 9.17 8.98 0.21
N THR A 106 8.13 9.73 0.54
CA THR A 106 8.22 11.06 1.14
C THR A 106 7.18 11.29 2.24
N TYR A 107 7.07 12.51 2.73
CA TYR A 107 6.06 12.98 3.66
C TYR A 107 4.85 13.57 2.90
N GLY A 108 4.93 14.81 2.45
CA GLY A 108 3.85 15.50 1.77
C GLY A 108 3.49 14.88 0.41
N HIS A 109 2.21 14.65 0.17
CA HIS A 109 1.73 14.04 -1.08
C HIS A 109 1.90 14.98 -2.27
N GLU A 110 1.76 16.29 -2.06
CA GLU A 110 1.97 17.35 -3.06
C GLU A 110 3.37 17.30 -3.70
N ARG A 111 4.37 16.77 -2.99
CA ARG A 111 5.72 16.58 -3.52
C ARG A 111 5.77 15.50 -4.61
N ILE A 112 4.93 14.48 -4.47
CA ILE A 112 4.80 13.41 -5.47
C ILE A 112 4.07 13.94 -6.69
N GLU A 113 3.00 14.70 -6.47
CA GLU A 113 2.22 15.34 -7.54
C GLU A 113 3.07 16.32 -8.35
N GLU A 114 3.87 17.19 -7.69
CA GLU A 114 4.80 18.09 -8.37
C GLU A 114 5.86 17.31 -9.16
N LEU A 115 6.41 16.22 -8.58
CA LEU A 115 7.39 15.38 -9.28
C LEU A 115 6.79 14.77 -10.55
N ALA A 116 5.56 14.25 -10.48
CA ALA A 116 4.85 13.66 -11.60
C ALA A 116 4.47 14.70 -12.67
N GLU A 117 4.07 15.91 -12.27
CA GLU A 117 3.75 17.01 -13.19
C GLU A 117 4.93 17.36 -14.10
N TRP A 118 6.18 17.27 -13.59
CA TRP A 118 7.38 17.71 -14.31
C TRP A 118 8.27 16.58 -14.81
N ALA A 119 7.96 15.34 -14.50
CA ALA A 119 8.69 14.18 -15.02
C ALA A 119 8.15 13.76 -16.40
N ASP A 120 9.07 13.37 -17.29
CA ASP A 120 8.75 12.77 -18.60
C ASP A 120 8.71 11.23 -18.52
N VAL A 121 8.91 10.67 -17.35
CA VAL A 121 8.91 9.22 -17.07
C VAL A 121 7.94 8.90 -15.94
N PRO A 122 7.41 7.66 -15.87
CA PRO A 122 6.45 7.28 -14.82
C PRO A 122 6.96 7.54 -13.41
N VAL A 123 6.11 8.12 -12.56
CA VAL A 123 6.34 8.34 -11.14
C VAL A 123 5.49 7.36 -10.32
N ILE A 124 6.13 6.63 -9.41
CA ILE A 124 5.50 5.64 -8.54
C ILE A 124 5.52 6.14 -7.09
N ASN A 125 4.34 6.35 -6.51
CA ASN A 125 4.18 6.63 -5.09
C ASN A 125 4.47 5.38 -4.26
N ALA A 126 5.64 5.30 -3.65
CA ALA A 126 6.00 4.20 -2.76
C ALA A 126 5.48 4.40 -1.33
N LEU A 127 5.20 5.64 -0.93
CA LEU A 127 4.47 6.09 0.25
C LEU A 127 4.50 7.62 0.36
N SER A 128 3.38 8.21 0.72
CA SER A 128 3.27 9.54 1.32
C SER A 128 2.52 9.48 2.64
N ASP A 129 2.39 10.62 3.34
CA ASP A 129 1.54 10.69 4.54
C ASP A 129 0.05 10.52 4.21
N LEU A 130 -0.35 10.79 2.97
CA LEU A 130 -1.73 10.62 2.52
C LEU A 130 -2.04 9.21 2.01
N LEU A 131 -1.13 8.59 1.22
CA LEU A 131 -1.39 7.33 0.50
C LEU A 131 -0.19 6.37 0.50
N HIS A 132 -0.51 5.06 0.44
CA HIS A 132 0.44 3.97 0.23
C HIS A 132 -0.07 2.95 -0.80
N PRO A 133 -0.20 3.32 -2.09
CA PRO A 133 -0.85 2.50 -3.10
C PRO A 133 -0.18 1.14 -3.32
N CYS A 134 1.15 1.09 -3.27
CA CYS A 134 1.89 -0.18 -3.44
C CYS A 134 1.55 -1.21 -2.35
N GLN A 135 1.28 -0.77 -1.10
CA GLN A 135 0.88 -1.66 -0.02
C GLN A 135 -0.54 -2.16 -0.23
N ALA A 136 -1.50 -1.26 -0.44
CA ALA A 136 -2.90 -1.67 -0.57
C ALA A 136 -3.16 -2.59 -1.78
N LEU A 137 -2.42 -2.41 -2.90
CA LEU A 137 -2.43 -3.37 -4.01
C LEU A 137 -1.83 -4.72 -3.60
N THR A 138 -0.83 -4.71 -2.72
CA THR A 138 -0.23 -5.94 -2.17
C THR A 138 -1.22 -6.68 -1.28
N ASP A 139 -1.97 -5.96 -0.47
CA ASP A 139 -2.99 -6.54 0.39
C ASP A 139 -4.08 -7.21 -0.43
N LEU A 140 -4.51 -6.60 -1.54
CA LEU A 140 -5.46 -7.23 -2.47
C LEU A 140 -4.90 -8.54 -3.09
N LEU A 141 -3.61 -8.58 -3.45
CA LEU A 141 -2.99 -9.81 -3.96
C LEU A 141 -3.00 -10.91 -2.90
N THR A 142 -2.63 -10.56 -1.66
CA THR A 142 -2.62 -11.51 -0.54
C THR A 142 -4.02 -12.04 -0.25
N ILE A 143 -5.02 -11.16 -0.21
CA ILE A 143 -6.42 -11.58 -0.03
C ILE A 143 -6.84 -12.55 -1.16
N ARG A 144 -6.44 -12.30 -2.41
CA ARG A 144 -6.72 -13.21 -3.53
C ARG A 144 -6.11 -14.60 -3.36
N GLU A 145 -4.93 -14.68 -2.80
CA GLU A 145 -4.26 -15.97 -2.57
C GLU A 145 -5.02 -16.83 -1.54
N TYR A 146 -5.60 -16.20 -0.53
CA TYR A 146 -6.30 -16.89 0.56
C TYR A 146 -7.83 -17.03 0.36
N LYS A 147 -8.48 -16.06 -0.31
CA LYS A 147 -9.95 -16.01 -0.49
C LYS A 147 -10.40 -16.29 -1.92
N GLY A 148 -9.46 -16.38 -2.88
CA GLY A 148 -9.75 -16.58 -4.30
C GLY A 148 -9.80 -15.29 -5.11
N LYS A 149 -9.79 -15.45 -6.44
CA LYS A 149 -9.61 -14.31 -7.38
C LYS A 149 -10.71 -13.27 -7.34
N ASN A 150 -11.96 -13.66 -7.08
CA ASN A 150 -13.09 -12.75 -7.04
C ASN A 150 -13.25 -12.16 -5.64
N LEU A 151 -12.89 -10.89 -5.49
CA LEU A 151 -13.00 -10.15 -4.24
C LEU A 151 -14.33 -9.41 -4.08
N THR A 152 -15.17 -9.38 -5.13
CA THR A 152 -16.46 -8.67 -5.10
C THR A 152 -17.37 -9.23 -4.00
N GLY A 153 -17.87 -8.34 -3.16
CA GLY A 153 -18.79 -8.67 -2.07
C GLY A 153 -18.12 -9.11 -0.77
N LEU A 154 -16.81 -9.43 -0.76
CA LEU A 154 -16.06 -9.62 0.48
C LEU A 154 -16.04 -8.33 1.29
N LYS A 155 -15.84 -8.44 2.59
CA LYS A 155 -15.70 -7.30 3.50
C LYS A 155 -14.30 -7.23 4.11
N MET A 156 -13.66 -6.08 3.94
CA MET A 156 -12.43 -5.71 4.63
C MET A 156 -12.78 -4.75 5.77
N ALA A 157 -12.33 -5.05 6.98
CA ALA A 157 -12.39 -4.16 8.12
C ALA A 157 -10.98 -3.65 8.43
N TYR A 158 -10.83 -2.35 8.60
CA TYR A 158 -9.62 -1.73 9.12
C TYR A 158 -9.86 -1.23 10.54
N VAL A 159 -8.93 -1.51 11.45
CA VAL A 159 -9.03 -1.10 12.85
C VAL A 159 -7.73 -0.40 13.26
N GLY A 160 -7.81 0.90 13.56
CA GLY A 160 -6.63 1.69 13.91
C GLY A 160 -6.75 3.17 13.54
N ASP A 161 -5.65 3.77 13.08
CA ASP A 161 -5.56 5.18 12.71
C ASP A 161 -6.14 5.45 11.32
N GLY A 162 -6.84 6.58 11.14
CA GLY A 162 -7.30 7.06 9.84
C GLY A 162 -6.17 7.62 8.97
N ASN A 163 -5.11 6.84 8.79
CA ASN A 163 -3.86 7.21 8.14
C ASN A 163 -3.82 6.84 6.63
N ASN A 164 -2.64 6.93 6.03
CA ASN A 164 -2.41 6.59 4.61
C ASN A 164 -2.75 5.14 4.24
N MET A 165 -2.65 4.19 5.19
CA MET A 165 -3.06 2.81 4.96
C MET A 165 -4.57 2.70 4.86
N THR A 166 -5.31 3.28 5.81
CA THR A 166 -6.77 3.35 5.76
C THR A 166 -7.27 3.97 4.46
N HIS A 167 -6.65 5.09 4.04
CA HIS A 167 -6.99 5.77 2.78
C HIS A 167 -6.79 4.86 1.56
N SER A 168 -5.63 4.22 1.47
CA SER A 168 -5.30 3.40 0.29
C SER A 168 -6.09 2.10 0.24
N LEU A 169 -6.37 1.48 1.40
CA LEU A 169 -7.21 0.28 1.50
C LEU A 169 -8.66 0.58 1.13
N MET A 170 -9.19 1.75 1.51
CA MET A 170 -10.51 2.21 1.09
C MET A 170 -10.64 2.28 -0.43
N TYR A 171 -9.68 2.92 -1.10
CA TYR A 171 -9.64 2.98 -2.56
C TYR A 171 -9.49 1.59 -3.18
N ALA A 172 -8.58 0.78 -2.66
CA ALA A 172 -8.32 -0.56 -3.16
C ALA A 172 -9.56 -1.45 -3.08
N ALA A 173 -10.22 -1.50 -1.93
CA ALA A 173 -11.45 -2.24 -1.71
C ALA A 173 -12.57 -1.76 -2.66
N ALA A 174 -12.77 -0.44 -2.76
CA ALA A 174 -13.77 0.16 -3.63
C ALA A 174 -13.57 -0.24 -5.11
N LYS A 175 -12.33 -0.22 -5.62
CA LYS A 175 -12.02 -0.57 -7.02
C LYS A 175 -12.35 -2.02 -7.37
N VAL A 176 -12.16 -2.95 -6.45
CA VAL A 176 -12.42 -4.40 -6.69
C VAL A 176 -13.81 -4.86 -6.26
N GLY A 177 -14.63 -3.94 -5.74
CA GLY A 177 -16.00 -4.25 -5.30
C GLY A 177 -16.08 -4.93 -3.94
N MET A 178 -15.07 -4.77 -3.09
CA MET A 178 -15.10 -5.18 -1.68
C MET A 178 -15.79 -4.11 -0.83
N ASN A 179 -16.62 -4.54 0.12
CA ASN A 179 -17.10 -3.66 1.17
C ASN A 179 -15.96 -3.28 2.12
N PHE A 180 -15.92 -2.04 2.55
CA PHE A 180 -14.91 -1.54 3.47
C PHE A 180 -15.54 -0.91 4.71
N ALA A 181 -15.01 -1.25 5.89
CA ALA A 181 -15.37 -0.60 7.13
C ALA A 181 -14.10 -0.20 7.89
N ALA A 182 -13.98 1.06 8.30
CA ALA A 182 -12.88 1.50 9.16
C ALA A 182 -13.40 1.90 10.52
N ALA A 183 -12.76 1.40 11.58
CA ALA A 183 -12.94 1.86 12.95
C ALA A 183 -11.72 2.67 13.38
N THR A 184 -11.95 3.94 13.69
CA THR A 184 -10.91 4.88 14.14
C THR A 184 -11.38 5.64 15.38
N PRO A 185 -10.51 6.01 16.33
CA PRO A 185 -10.90 6.86 17.45
C PRO A 185 -11.41 8.23 16.97
N GLU A 186 -12.23 8.89 17.80
CA GLU A 186 -12.63 10.28 17.56
C GLU A 186 -11.39 11.20 17.48
N GLY A 187 -11.34 12.04 16.43
CA GLY A 187 -10.21 12.93 16.12
C GLY A 187 -9.09 12.26 15.31
N TYR A 188 -9.24 10.99 14.97
CA TYR A 188 -8.30 10.21 14.14
C TYR A 188 -8.98 9.61 12.91
N GLU A 189 -10.05 10.25 12.44
CA GLU A 189 -10.80 9.82 11.29
C GLU A 189 -9.98 9.96 9.99
N PRO A 190 -10.26 9.12 8.97
CA PRO A 190 -9.68 9.29 7.65
C PRO A 190 -10.02 10.66 7.04
N ASN A 191 -9.15 11.14 6.15
CA ASN A 191 -9.39 12.38 5.42
C ASN A 191 -10.75 12.37 4.72
N ALA A 192 -11.55 13.42 4.95
CA ALA A 192 -12.94 13.50 4.47
C ALA A 192 -13.07 13.47 2.95
N GLU A 193 -12.12 14.07 2.22
CA GLU A 193 -12.09 14.05 0.75
C GLU A 193 -11.80 12.64 0.23
N VAL A 194 -10.82 11.93 0.84
CA VAL A 194 -10.52 10.54 0.51
C VAL A 194 -11.74 9.65 0.75
N VAL A 195 -12.45 9.84 1.86
CA VAL A 195 -13.68 9.09 2.15
C VAL A 195 -14.76 9.36 1.10
N ALA A 196 -14.93 10.62 0.68
CA ALA A 196 -15.92 10.99 -0.35
C ALA A 196 -15.58 10.33 -1.69
N ASN A 197 -14.32 10.39 -2.10
CA ASN A 197 -13.83 9.78 -3.33
C ASN A 197 -13.97 8.24 -3.30
N ALA A 198 -13.60 7.60 -2.18
CA ALA A 198 -13.74 6.15 -2.01
C ALA A 198 -15.21 5.69 -2.05
N LYS A 199 -16.14 6.48 -1.48
CA LYS A 199 -17.58 6.21 -1.59
C LYS A 199 -18.08 6.31 -3.02
N ALA A 200 -17.58 7.26 -3.80
CA ALA A 200 -17.91 7.39 -5.22
C ALA A 200 -17.38 6.20 -6.04
N ASP A 201 -16.14 5.78 -5.80
CA ASP A 201 -15.55 4.59 -6.43
C ASP A 201 -16.34 3.31 -6.04
N ALA A 202 -16.71 3.16 -4.77
CA ALA A 202 -17.49 2.02 -4.28
C ALA A 202 -18.89 1.96 -4.92
N ALA A 203 -19.55 3.09 -5.09
CA ALA A 203 -20.85 3.15 -5.76
C ALA A 203 -20.78 2.62 -7.20
N ALA A 204 -19.68 2.84 -7.92
CA ALA A 204 -19.47 2.35 -9.27
C ALA A 204 -19.30 0.81 -9.34
N THR A 205 -18.90 0.16 -8.25
CA THR A 205 -18.68 -1.29 -8.16
C THR A 205 -19.75 -2.03 -7.36
N GLY A 206 -20.69 -1.29 -6.76
CA GLY A 206 -21.73 -1.83 -5.88
C GLY A 206 -21.26 -2.15 -4.46
N ALA A 207 -20.05 -1.70 -4.09
CA ALA A 207 -19.49 -1.83 -2.75
C ALA A 207 -19.94 -0.71 -1.81
N THR A 208 -19.66 -0.86 -0.52
CA THR A 208 -19.94 0.14 0.53
C THR A 208 -18.68 0.55 1.24
N VAL A 209 -18.63 1.82 1.70
CA VAL A 209 -17.57 2.35 2.57
C VAL A 209 -18.21 2.92 3.82
N THR A 210 -17.87 2.37 4.97
CA THR A 210 -18.38 2.78 6.30
C THR A 210 -17.23 3.23 7.19
N ILE A 211 -17.43 4.33 7.91
CA ILE A 211 -16.52 4.80 8.96
C ILE A 211 -17.28 4.79 10.27
N THR A 212 -16.70 4.22 11.31
CA THR A 212 -17.26 4.13 12.66
C THR A 212 -16.19 4.38 13.72
N HIS A 213 -16.59 4.64 14.94
CA HIS A 213 -15.70 4.68 16.10
C HIS A 213 -15.74 3.39 16.93
N ASN A 214 -16.56 2.42 16.51
CA ASN A 214 -16.71 1.15 17.21
C ASN A 214 -15.99 0.02 16.45
N PRO A 215 -14.86 -0.51 16.97
CA PRO A 215 -14.13 -1.59 16.32
C PRO A 215 -14.94 -2.87 16.18
N MET A 216 -15.77 -3.20 17.18
CA MET A 216 -16.63 -4.39 17.12
C MET A 216 -17.65 -4.29 15.98
N GLU A 217 -18.26 -3.12 15.77
CA GLU A 217 -19.18 -2.89 14.66
C GLU A 217 -18.51 -3.01 13.28
N ALA A 218 -17.29 -2.49 13.17
CA ALA A 218 -16.56 -2.54 11.91
C ALA A 218 -16.27 -3.97 11.46
N VAL A 219 -15.93 -4.87 12.38
CA VAL A 219 -15.49 -6.23 12.04
C VAL A 219 -16.62 -7.23 11.85
N VAL A 220 -17.85 -6.94 12.24
CA VAL A 220 -19.00 -7.86 12.00
C VAL A 220 -19.08 -8.25 10.54
N GLY A 221 -19.03 -9.54 10.23
CA GLY A 221 -19.08 -10.08 8.87
C GLY A 221 -17.84 -9.78 8.02
N ALA A 222 -16.71 -9.42 8.63
CA ALA A 222 -15.47 -9.19 7.90
C ALA A 222 -14.82 -10.52 7.45
N ASP A 223 -14.42 -10.58 6.20
CA ASP A 223 -13.58 -11.64 5.65
C ASP A 223 -12.10 -11.41 5.96
N VAL A 224 -11.73 -10.14 6.15
CA VAL A 224 -10.35 -9.70 6.40
C VAL A 224 -10.37 -8.54 7.40
N ILE A 225 -9.55 -8.62 8.42
CA ILE A 225 -9.25 -7.53 9.37
C ILE A 225 -7.82 -7.06 9.10
N VAL A 226 -7.64 -5.77 8.88
CA VAL A 226 -6.33 -5.15 8.66
C VAL A 226 -6.06 -4.13 9.77
N THR A 227 -4.84 -4.09 10.26
CA THR A 227 -4.38 -3.05 11.17
C THR A 227 -3.00 -2.55 10.78
N ASP A 228 -2.59 -1.42 11.33
CA ASP A 228 -1.29 -0.79 11.17
C ASP A 228 -0.87 -0.13 12.48
N THR A 229 0.38 0.24 12.60
CA THR A 229 0.93 0.90 13.79
C THR A 229 0.13 2.15 14.17
N TRP A 230 -0.13 2.35 15.47
CA TRP A 230 -0.87 3.51 15.96
C TRP A 230 -0.07 4.81 15.87
N ALA A 231 1.25 4.74 15.90
CA ALA A 231 2.15 5.85 15.67
C ALA A 231 2.99 5.59 14.42
N SER A 232 2.72 6.32 13.35
CA SER A 232 3.48 6.24 12.11
C SER A 232 4.87 6.87 12.25
N MET A 233 5.76 6.55 11.31
CA MET A 233 7.12 7.15 11.26
C MET A 233 7.04 8.68 11.23
N GLY A 234 7.70 9.33 12.19
CA GLY A 234 7.69 10.78 12.41
C GLY A 234 6.73 11.23 13.51
N GLN A 235 5.96 10.31 14.10
CA GLN A 235 5.03 10.56 15.20
C GLN A 235 5.50 9.92 16.52
N GLU A 236 6.77 9.52 16.61
CA GLU A 236 7.33 8.79 17.76
C GLU A 236 7.19 9.58 19.07
N ALA A 237 7.17 10.92 19.01
CA ALA A 237 6.97 11.78 20.18
C ALA A 237 5.52 11.72 20.74
N GLU A 238 4.56 11.26 19.94
CA GLU A 238 3.16 11.13 20.33
C GLU A 238 2.79 9.70 20.78
N HIS A 239 3.74 8.77 20.73
CA HIS A 239 3.51 7.34 20.91
C HIS A 239 2.69 7.00 22.15
N ASP A 240 3.09 7.51 23.34
CA ASP A 240 2.40 7.18 24.61
C ASP A 240 0.96 7.72 24.64
N ALA A 241 0.75 8.94 24.12
CA ALA A 241 -0.57 9.56 24.05
C ALA A 241 -1.48 8.79 23.08
N ARG A 242 -0.94 8.41 21.92
CA ARG A 242 -1.67 7.63 20.91
C ARG A 242 -2.00 6.23 21.45
N THR A 243 -1.05 5.54 22.09
CA THR A 243 -1.28 4.23 22.68
C THR A 243 -2.43 4.24 23.69
N ALA A 244 -2.57 5.28 24.51
CA ALA A 244 -3.67 5.41 25.44
C ALA A 244 -5.04 5.53 24.75
N VAL A 245 -5.12 6.28 23.65
CA VAL A 245 -6.36 6.49 22.87
C VAL A 245 -6.70 5.24 22.06
N PHE A 246 -5.71 4.60 21.45
CA PHE A 246 -5.91 3.48 20.55
C PHE A 246 -6.05 2.12 21.24
N ARG A 247 -5.82 2.02 22.54
CA ARG A 247 -5.90 0.75 23.28
C ARG A 247 -7.19 -0.06 23.04
N PRO A 248 -8.39 0.55 22.93
CA PRO A 248 -9.63 -0.17 22.58
C PRO A 248 -9.67 -0.71 21.13
N TYR A 249 -8.72 -0.31 20.30
CA TYR A 249 -8.64 -0.68 18.87
C TYR A 249 -7.59 -1.77 18.61
N GLN A 250 -7.11 -2.44 19.66
CA GLN A 250 -6.21 -3.58 19.50
C GLN A 250 -6.91 -4.74 18.80
N VAL A 251 -6.31 -5.28 17.76
CA VAL A 251 -6.76 -6.53 17.13
C VAL A 251 -6.34 -7.69 18.02
N ASN A 252 -7.30 -8.23 18.75
CA ASN A 252 -7.21 -9.36 19.66
C ASN A 252 -8.25 -10.44 19.31
N TRP A 253 -8.23 -11.57 19.98
CA TRP A 253 -9.16 -12.68 19.68
C TRP A 253 -10.63 -12.33 19.90
N GLU A 254 -10.98 -11.46 20.82
CA GLU A 254 -12.35 -11.00 21.01
C GLU A 254 -12.84 -10.27 19.75
N LEU A 255 -12.02 -9.36 19.22
CA LEU A 255 -12.32 -8.62 18.00
C LEU A 255 -12.38 -9.55 16.78
N VAL A 256 -11.43 -10.47 16.62
CA VAL A 256 -11.42 -11.43 15.52
C VAL A 256 -12.65 -12.33 15.56
N ALA A 257 -13.06 -12.81 16.73
CA ALA A 257 -14.25 -13.66 16.91
C ALA A 257 -15.54 -12.92 16.53
N GLU A 258 -15.61 -11.60 16.74
CA GLU A 258 -16.78 -10.77 16.39
C GLU A 258 -17.03 -10.71 14.87
N SER A 259 -16.02 -11.01 14.04
CA SER A 259 -16.24 -11.15 12.57
C SER A 259 -17.28 -12.22 12.23
N GLY A 260 -17.42 -13.23 13.08
CA GLY A 260 -18.34 -14.36 12.87
C GLY A 260 -17.89 -15.35 11.81
N ASP A 261 -16.75 -15.14 11.15
CA ASP A 261 -16.16 -16.06 10.16
C ASP A 261 -14.88 -16.70 10.71
N ALA A 262 -14.91 -18.03 10.92
CA ALA A 262 -13.73 -18.80 11.32
C ALA A 262 -12.57 -18.76 10.30
N ARG A 263 -12.81 -18.28 9.11
CA ARG A 263 -11.81 -18.09 8.05
C ARG A 263 -11.41 -16.63 7.86
N CYS A 264 -11.81 -15.74 8.76
CA CYS A 264 -11.40 -14.34 8.73
C CYS A 264 -9.86 -14.27 8.77
N LEU A 265 -9.28 -13.47 7.87
CA LEU A 265 -7.84 -13.23 7.86
C LEU A 265 -7.51 -12.03 8.73
N VAL A 266 -6.32 -12.05 9.34
CA VAL A 266 -5.74 -10.85 9.96
C VAL A 266 -4.47 -10.51 9.21
N MET A 267 -4.33 -9.23 8.81
CA MET A 267 -3.22 -8.73 8.01
C MET A 267 -2.59 -7.51 8.67
N HIS A 268 -1.30 -7.32 8.41
CA HIS A 268 -0.51 -6.20 8.94
C HIS A 268 0.67 -5.87 8.02
N CYS A 269 0.74 -4.63 7.53
CA CYS A 269 1.76 -4.20 6.57
C CYS A 269 3.20 -4.12 7.13
N LEU A 270 3.38 -4.32 8.43
CA LEU A 270 4.66 -4.25 9.14
C LEU A 270 5.38 -2.87 9.05
N PRO A 271 6.14 -2.45 10.10
CA PRO A 271 6.45 -3.21 11.32
C PRO A 271 5.26 -3.29 12.26
N ALA A 272 5.15 -4.35 13.06
CA ALA A 272 4.12 -4.49 14.09
C ALA A 272 4.71 -4.27 15.49
N TYR A 273 3.96 -3.54 16.34
CA TYR A 273 4.22 -3.44 17.77
C TYR A 273 3.32 -4.43 18.49
N ARG A 274 3.81 -5.66 18.64
CA ARG A 274 3.09 -6.75 19.26
C ARG A 274 2.68 -6.42 20.70
N GLY A 275 1.42 -6.61 21.03
CA GLY A 275 0.81 -6.20 22.30
C GLY A 275 0.27 -4.76 22.30
N GLU A 276 0.49 -4.01 21.22
CA GLU A 276 -0.14 -2.71 20.96
C GLU A 276 -1.30 -2.87 19.97
N GLU A 277 -1.13 -2.54 18.69
CA GLU A 277 -2.20 -2.60 17.68
C GLU A 277 -2.66 -4.02 17.38
N ILE A 278 -1.82 -5.01 17.61
CA ILE A 278 -2.15 -6.42 17.44
C ILE A 278 -1.64 -7.24 18.64
N ALA A 279 -2.48 -8.12 19.18
CA ALA A 279 -2.08 -9.04 20.26
C ALA A 279 -1.04 -10.04 19.75
N GLU A 280 -0.08 -10.41 20.60
CA GLU A 280 1.03 -11.31 20.26
C GLU A 280 0.56 -12.66 19.72
N ASP A 281 -0.43 -13.25 20.36
CA ASP A 281 -0.99 -14.56 20.01
C ASP A 281 -1.80 -14.51 18.71
N VAL A 282 -2.49 -13.40 18.41
CA VAL A 282 -3.15 -13.18 17.12
C VAL A 282 -2.12 -13.00 16.03
N PHE A 283 -1.05 -12.21 16.27
CA PHE A 283 0.01 -12.02 15.27
C PHE A 283 0.67 -13.37 14.91
N GLU A 284 0.99 -14.20 15.90
CA GLU A 284 1.65 -15.49 15.64
C GLU A 284 0.73 -16.48 14.91
N GLU A 285 -0.57 -16.49 15.19
CA GLU A 285 -1.53 -17.34 14.47
C GLU A 285 -1.63 -16.95 12.99
N PHE A 286 -1.58 -15.65 12.69
CA PHE A 286 -1.66 -15.14 11.31
C PHE A 286 -0.30 -14.80 10.71
N ALA A 287 0.81 -15.25 11.30
CA ALA A 287 2.16 -14.92 10.84
C ALA A 287 2.39 -15.32 9.37
N ASP A 288 1.91 -16.47 8.93
CA ASP A 288 2.06 -16.91 7.54
C ASP A 288 1.40 -15.92 6.57
N VAL A 289 0.18 -15.44 6.88
CA VAL A 289 -0.53 -14.44 6.05
C VAL A 289 0.22 -13.12 6.03
N ILE A 290 0.69 -12.64 7.20
CA ILE A 290 1.40 -11.38 7.36
C ILE A 290 2.75 -11.39 6.61
N PHE A 291 3.47 -12.51 6.65
CA PHE A 291 4.74 -12.63 5.93
C PHE A 291 4.55 -12.91 4.43
N ASP A 292 3.46 -13.58 4.01
CA ASP A 292 3.07 -13.68 2.60
C ASP A 292 2.70 -12.29 2.04
N GLU A 293 2.01 -11.45 2.81
CA GLU A 293 1.76 -10.05 2.48
C GLU A 293 3.08 -9.29 2.28
N ALA A 294 4.05 -9.47 3.19
CA ALA A 294 5.36 -8.85 3.06
C ALA A 294 6.12 -9.35 1.81
N GLU A 295 6.05 -10.64 1.47
CA GLU A 295 6.60 -11.19 0.22
C GLU A 295 5.92 -10.58 -1.01
N ASN A 296 4.61 -10.47 -0.99
CA ASN A 296 3.80 -9.96 -2.11
C ASN A 296 4.15 -8.52 -2.50
N ARG A 297 4.74 -7.72 -1.59
CA ARG A 297 5.32 -6.41 -1.92
C ARG A 297 6.28 -6.49 -3.09
N LEU A 298 7.16 -7.49 -3.12
CA LEU A 298 8.10 -7.69 -4.21
C LEU A 298 7.38 -7.91 -5.55
N HIS A 299 6.37 -8.75 -5.55
CA HIS A 299 5.69 -9.16 -6.77
C HIS A 299 4.78 -8.08 -7.35
N VAL A 300 4.04 -7.38 -6.49
CA VAL A 300 3.21 -6.24 -6.90
C VAL A 300 4.05 -5.07 -7.41
N GLN A 301 5.15 -4.74 -6.75
CA GLN A 301 6.06 -3.69 -7.22
C GLN A 301 6.73 -4.06 -8.54
N LYS A 302 7.08 -5.33 -8.77
CA LYS A 302 7.53 -5.80 -10.10
C LYS A 302 6.46 -5.58 -11.17
N ALA A 303 5.21 -5.93 -10.88
CA ALA A 303 4.12 -5.74 -11.84
C ALA A 303 3.90 -4.25 -12.15
N ILE A 304 3.88 -3.39 -11.14
CA ILE A 304 3.76 -1.94 -11.31
C ILE A 304 4.89 -1.42 -12.21
N MET A 305 6.14 -1.72 -11.88
CA MET A 305 7.30 -1.28 -12.68
C MET A 305 7.23 -1.81 -14.12
N ALA A 306 6.90 -3.09 -14.30
CA ALA A 306 6.82 -3.68 -15.63
C ALA A 306 5.71 -3.07 -16.49
N LEU A 307 4.56 -2.74 -15.91
CA LEU A 307 3.41 -2.15 -16.61
C LEU A 307 3.60 -0.67 -16.91
N THR A 308 4.24 0.09 -16.02
CA THR A 308 4.44 1.53 -16.21
C THR A 308 5.69 1.86 -17.04
N MET A 309 6.80 1.15 -16.83
CA MET A 309 8.11 1.41 -17.46
C MET A 309 8.40 0.49 -18.66
N GLY A 310 7.63 -0.58 -18.85
CA GLY A 310 7.84 -1.56 -19.91
C GLY A 310 7.67 -1.02 -21.33
N ASN A 311 8.17 -1.77 -22.32
CA ASN A 311 8.13 -1.41 -23.75
C ASN A 311 6.73 -1.59 -24.36
#